data_bd93d8642a8d967cd22e16346497d6e6
#
_entry.id   bd93d8642a8d967cd22e16346497d6e6
#
_cell.length_a   1.000
_cell.length_b   1.000
_cell.length_c   1.000
_cell.angle_alpha   90.00
_cell.angle_beta   90.00
_cell.angle_gamma   90.00
#
_symmetry.space_group_name_H-M   'P 1'
#
loop_
_entity.id
_entity.type
_entity.pdbx_description
1 polymer ?
#
loop_
_entity_poly.entity_id
_entity_poly.type
_entity_poly.pdbx_seq_one_letter_code
_entity_poly.pdbx_strand_id
1 'polypeptide(L)'
;MSEGWNIAVLGATGAVGEALLETLAERQFPVGEIFALARNDSAGEHLRFGGKSVIVKDAAEFDWTQAQLAFFAAGVEASAAYVEEATNAGCLVIDLSGLFALEPDVPLVVPDVNPFVLGDYRNRNLIAVPNSLTSQLLTALKPLIDQGGLSRISVTNLLSASGQGKKAVDALAGQSAKLLNGIPIDEDDFFGRQLAFNMLPLLPDREGSVHEERRIVDEARKILQDDGLMISASVVQSPVFYGHAQMVSFEAMRPLAAEEARDAFTRGEDIELSEEGEFPTQVGDASGNARLSIGCVHNDYGMPEQIQFWSVADNVRFGGALMAVKIAEKLIEEYLY
;
A
#
# COMPACT_ATOMS: atom_id res chain seq x y z
N MET A 1 -24.15 -24.50 2.32
CA MET A 1 -22.81 -24.00 2.60
C MET A 1 -22.40 -23.29 1.33
N SER A 2 -22.24 -22.00 1.32
CA SER A 2 -21.67 -21.29 0.17
C SER A 2 -20.28 -21.89 -0.05
N GLU A 3 -20.02 -22.44 -1.21
CA GLU A 3 -18.67 -22.79 -1.62
C GLU A 3 -17.88 -21.47 -1.55
N GLY A 4 -16.73 -21.46 -0.83
CA GLY A 4 -15.87 -20.27 -0.73
C GLY A 4 -15.30 -19.90 -2.11
N TRP A 5 -14.68 -18.74 -2.22
CA TRP A 5 -14.09 -18.22 -3.45
C TRP A 5 -12.77 -18.92 -3.78
N ASN A 6 -12.59 -19.35 -5.01
CA ASN A 6 -11.32 -19.85 -5.51
C ASN A 6 -10.40 -18.66 -5.83
N ILE A 7 -9.28 -18.57 -5.11
CA ILE A 7 -8.40 -17.42 -5.11
C ILE A 7 -7.02 -17.77 -5.63
N ALA A 8 -6.50 -16.98 -6.56
CA ALA A 8 -5.10 -17.02 -6.96
C ALA A 8 -4.32 -15.84 -6.35
N VAL A 9 -3.10 -16.09 -5.90
CA VAL A 9 -2.15 -15.07 -5.43
C VAL A 9 -0.90 -15.15 -6.28
N LEU A 10 -0.74 -14.23 -7.24
CA LEU A 10 0.45 -14.10 -8.08
C LEU A 10 1.51 -13.30 -7.32
N GLY A 11 2.69 -13.89 -7.15
CA GLY A 11 3.75 -13.37 -6.30
C GLY A 11 3.63 -13.82 -4.85
N ALA A 12 3.04 -15.00 -4.62
CA ALA A 12 2.76 -15.55 -3.30
C ALA A 12 3.99 -15.71 -2.39
N THR A 13 5.19 -15.85 -2.96
CA THR A 13 6.46 -15.97 -2.24
C THR A 13 7.13 -14.62 -1.93
N GLY A 14 6.53 -13.51 -2.37
CA GLY A 14 6.98 -12.16 -2.05
C GLY A 14 6.38 -11.65 -0.74
N ALA A 15 6.99 -10.61 -0.15
CA ALA A 15 6.53 -10.05 1.13
C ALA A 15 5.03 -9.67 1.12
N VAL A 16 4.54 -9.04 0.04
CA VAL A 16 3.11 -8.68 -0.08
C VAL A 16 2.25 -9.92 -0.29
N GLY A 17 2.71 -10.92 -1.07
CA GLY A 17 2.00 -12.18 -1.30
C GLY A 17 1.83 -13.00 -0.03
N GLU A 18 2.89 -13.12 0.78
CA GLU A 18 2.83 -13.77 2.09
C GLU A 18 1.86 -13.03 3.03
N ALA A 19 1.95 -11.70 3.08
CA ALA A 19 1.04 -10.88 3.88
C ALA A 19 -0.42 -10.98 3.41
N LEU A 20 -0.69 -11.12 2.10
CA LEU A 20 -2.02 -11.39 1.56
C LEU A 20 -2.58 -12.71 2.09
N LEU A 21 -1.79 -13.78 2.03
CA LEU A 21 -2.20 -15.10 2.55
C LEU A 21 -2.50 -15.03 4.06
N GLU A 22 -1.66 -14.35 4.83
CA GLU A 22 -1.89 -14.14 6.26
C GLU A 22 -3.15 -13.33 6.51
N THR A 23 -3.33 -12.18 5.82
CA THR A 23 -4.48 -11.28 6.00
C THR A 23 -5.80 -11.97 5.62
N LEU A 24 -5.84 -12.74 4.53
CA LEU A 24 -7.02 -13.55 4.16
C LEU A 24 -7.39 -14.55 5.27
N ALA A 25 -6.40 -15.19 5.90
CA ALA A 25 -6.63 -16.14 6.98
C ALA A 25 -7.06 -15.45 8.29
N GLU A 26 -6.40 -14.35 8.67
CA GLU A 26 -6.73 -13.55 9.86
C GLU A 26 -8.14 -12.98 9.82
N ARG A 27 -8.57 -12.49 8.64
CA ARG A 27 -9.90 -11.91 8.41
C ARG A 27 -10.97 -12.96 8.10
N GLN A 28 -10.61 -14.26 8.11
CA GLN A 28 -11.53 -15.36 7.83
C GLN A 28 -12.26 -15.19 6.49
N PHE A 29 -11.54 -14.68 5.49
CA PHE A 29 -12.09 -14.52 4.14
C PHE A 29 -12.67 -15.85 3.64
N PRO A 30 -13.83 -15.88 2.96
CA PRO A 30 -14.48 -17.12 2.52
C PRO A 30 -13.74 -17.77 1.35
N VAL A 31 -12.60 -18.41 1.63
CA VAL A 31 -11.76 -19.10 0.64
C VAL A 31 -12.27 -20.52 0.39
N GLY A 32 -12.51 -20.87 -0.87
CA GLY A 32 -12.72 -22.25 -1.33
C GLY A 32 -11.39 -22.96 -1.56
N GLU A 33 -10.73 -22.66 -2.65
CA GLU A 33 -9.38 -23.13 -2.96
C GLU A 33 -8.42 -21.95 -3.09
N ILE A 34 -7.16 -22.13 -2.66
CA ILE A 34 -6.09 -21.14 -2.78
C ILE A 34 -5.00 -21.63 -3.72
N PHE A 35 -4.66 -20.83 -4.73
CA PHE A 35 -3.59 -21.08 -5.69
C PHE A 35 -2.45 -20.09 -5.45
N ALA A 36 -1.36 -20.55 -4.87
CA ALA A 36 -0.13 -19.77 -4.72
C ALA A 36 0.66 -19.84 -6.04
N LEU A 37 0.85 -18.68 -6.69
CA LEU A 37 1.51 -18.59 -7.98
C LEU A 37 2.79 -17.76 -7.89
N ALA A 38 3.84 -18.22 -8.54
CA ALA A 38 5.10 -17.49 -8.68
C ALA A 38 5.76 -17.82 -10.02
N ARG A 39 6.93 -17.23 -10.27
CA ARG A 39 7.77 -17.64 -11.41
C ARG A 39 8.35 -19.03 -11.16
N ASN A 40 8.75 -19.70 -12.24
CA ASN A 40 9.32 -21.05 -12.22
C ASN A 40 10.39 -21.27 -11.14
N ASP A 41 11.23 -20.27 -10.85
CA ASP A 41 12.30 -20.36 -9.84
C ASP A 41 11.80 -20.69 -8.42
N SER A 42 10.56 -20.31 -8.09
CA SER A 42 9.91 -20.59 -6.81
C SER A 42 8.83 -21.69 -6.91
N ALA A 43 8.61 -22.27 -8.08
CA ALA A 43 7.65 -23.37 -8.23
C ALA A 43 8.11 -24.60 -7.44
N GLY A 44 7.17 -25.22 -6.72
CA GLY A 44 7.44 -26.35 -5.81
C GLY A 44 7.75 -25.94 -4.36
N GLU A 45 7.95 -24.66 -4.06
CA GLU A 45 8.03 -24.18 -2.69
C GLU A 45 6.72 -24.43 -1.92
N HIS A 46 6.80 -24.47 -0.60
CA HIS A 46 5.66 -24.69 0.28
C HIS A 46 5.38 -23.45 1.11
N LEU A 47 4.19 -22.89 0.97
CA LEU A 47 3.67 -21.81 1.81
C LEU A 47 2.62 -22.34 2.79
N ARG A 48 2.26 -21.55 3.79
CA ARG A 48 1.20 -21.88 4.74
C ARG A 48 -0.02 -20.98 4.52
N PHE A 49 -1.21 -21.58 4.48
CA PHE A 49 -2.47 -20.88 4.48
C PHE A 49 -3.49 -21.57 5.38
N GLY A 50 -4.04 -20.88 6.37
CA GLY A 50 -5.02 -21.44 7.29
C GLY A 50 -4.57 -22.74 8.00
N GLY A 51 -3.26 -22.85 8.30
CA GLY A 51 -2.65 -24.03 8.91
C GLY A 51 -2.36 -25.19 7.94
N LYS A 52 -2.71 -25.09 6.66
CA LYS A 52 -2.43 -26.07 5.61
C LYS A 52 -1.21 -25.67 4.79
N SER A 53 -0.51 -26.67 4.24
CA SER A 53 0.56 -26.44 3.26
C SER A 53 -0.04 -26.26 1.88
N VAL A 54 0.38 -25.20 1.18
CA VAL A 54 0.02 -24.89 -0.21
C VAL A 54 1.29 -24.95 -1.05
N ILE A 55 1.25 -25.68 -2.16
CA ILE A 55 2.39 -25.78 -3.08
C ILE A 55 2.31 -24.62 -4.08
N VAL A 56 3.42 -23.91 -4.24
CA VAL A 56 3.57 -22.85 -5.24
C VAL A 56 3.62 -23.45 -6.63
N LYS A 57 2.74 -22.97 -7.53
CA LYS A 57 2.69 -23.38 -8.94
C LYS A 57 3.37 -22.33 -9.81
N ASP A 58 3.86 -22.74 -10.98
CA ASP A 58 4.33 -21.80 -11.99
C ASP A 58 3.15 -21.02 -12.60
N ALA A 59 3.24 -19.71 -12.57
CA ALA A 59 2.21 -18.84 -13.13
C ALA A 59 2.04 -19.00 -14.64
N ALA A 60 3.12 -19.37 -15.35
CA ALA A 60 3.09 -19.59 -16.80
C ALA A 60 2.33 -20.86 -17.24
N GLU A 61 2.11 -21.79 -16.31
CA GLU A 61 1.38 -23.04 -16.57
C GLU A 61 -0.01 -23.04 -15.91
N PHE A 62 -0.41 -21.94 -15.26
CA PHE A 62 -1.66 -21.89 -14.49
C PHE A 62 -2.86 -21.63 -15.41
N ASP A 63 -3.88 -22.46 -15.29
CA ASP A 63 -5.18 -22.26 -15.94
C ASP A 63 -6.05 -21.30 -15.12
N TRP A 64 -6.14 -20.05 -15.57
CA TRP A 64 -6.87 -18.97 -14.89
C TRP A 64 -8.39 -19.20 -14.76
N THR A 65 -8.96 -20.15 -15.52
CA THR A 65 -10.39 -20.52 -15.35
C THR A 65 -10.69 -21.18 -14.01
N GLN A 66 -9.67 -21.64 -13.29
CA GLN A 66 -9.81 -22.23 -11.95
C GLN A 66 -10.04 -21.19 -10.86
N ALA A 67 -9.62 -19.93 -11.07
CA ALA A 67 -9.71 -18.85 -10.08
C ALA A 67 -10.85 -17.88 -10.42
N GLN A 68 -11.65 -17.54 -9.42
CA GLN A 68 -12.69 -16.52 -9.52
C GLN A 68 -12.18 -15.13 -9.19
N LEU A 69 -11.20 -15.05 -8.30
CA LEU A 69 -10.55 -13.83 -7.83
C LEU A 69 -9.03 -14.04 -7.82
N ALA A 70 -8.27 -13.03 -8.22
CA ALA A 70 -6.82 -13.07 -8.17
C ALA A 70 -6.23 -11.79 -7.60
N PHE A 71 -5.22 -11.93 -6.73
CA PHE A 71 -4.39 -10.84 -6.25
C PHE A 71 -3.05 -10.86 -6.98
N PHE A 72 -2.70 -9.75 -7.64
CA PHE A 72 -1.47 -9.62 -8.39
C PHE A 72 -0.45 -8.78 -7.61
N ALA A 73 0.49 -9.45 -6.94
CA ALA A 73 1.50 -8.87 -6.06
C ALA A 73 2.95 -9.15 -6.52
N ALA A 74 3.14 -9.44 -7.82
CA ALA A 74 4.44 -9.82 -8.41
C ALA A 74 5.12 -8.69 -9.19
N GLY A 75 4.59 -7.46 -9.12
CA GLY A 75 5.12 -6.27 -9.79
C GLY A 75 4.67 -6.11 -11.25
N VAL A 76 5.12 -5.01 -11.86
CA VAL A 76 4.66 -4.53 -13.18
C VAL A 76 4.81 -5.57 -14.28
N GLU A 77 5.96 -6.24 -14.36
CA GLU A 77 6.23 -7.22 -15.42
C GLU A 77 5.27 -8.41 -15.39
N ALA A 78 4.97 -8.93 -14.19
CA ALA A 78 4.04 -10.04 -14.03
C ALA A 78 2.60 -9.62 -14.33
N SER A 79 2.19 -8.43 -13.88
CA SER A 79 0.86 -7.90 -14.19
C SER A 79 0.68 -7.67 -15.69
N ALA A 80 1.68 -7.12 -16.37
CA ALA A 80 1.66 -6.95 -17.82
C ALA A 80 1.56 -8.30 -18.58
N ALA A 81 2.15 -9.36 -18.02
CA ALA A 81 2.15 -10.68 -18.66
C ALA A 81 0.82 -11.44 -18.49
N TYR A 82 0.15 -11.33 -17.34
CA TYR A 82 -0.94 -12.25 -17.00
C TYR A 82 -2.31 -11.60 -16.76
N VAL A 83 -2.42 -10.27 -16.58
CA VAL A 83 -3.73 -9.63 -16.30
C VAL A 83 -4.73 -9.89 -17.42
N GLU A 84 -4.32 -9.73 -18.69
CA GLU A 84 -5.22 -9.91 -19.83
C GLU A 84 -5.71 -11.36 -19.93
N GLU A 85 -4.83 -12.34 -19.71
CA GLU A 85 -5.19 -13.75 -19.72
C GLU A 85 -6.18 -14.09 -18.58
N ALA A 86 -5.90 -13.64 -17.36
CA ALA A 86 -6.75 -13.87 -16.20
C ALA A 86 -8.14 -13.24 -16.36
N THR A 87 -8.21 -11.98 -16.80
CA THR A 87 -9.49 -11.28 -16.99
C THR A 87 -10.31 -11.86 -18.14
N ASN A 88 -9.68 -12.30 -19.24
CA ASN A 88 -10.34 -12.99 -20.35
C ASN A 88 -10.87 -14.39 -19.96
N ALA A 89 -10.22 -15.04 -18.98
CA ALA A 89 -10.71 -16.30 -18.39
C ALA A 89 -11.91 -16.09 -17.44
N GLY A 90 -12.31 -14.84 -17.20
CA GLY A 90 -13.41 -14.48 -16.30
C GLY A 90 -12.97 -14.29 -14.83
N CYS A 91 -11.68 -14.36 -14.53
CA CYS A 91 -11.14 -14.08 -13.22
C CYS A 91 -11.18 -12.57 -12.95
N LEU A 92 -11.66 -12.16 -11.77
CA LEU A 92 -11.57 -10.77 -11.32
C LEU A 92 -10.19 -10.54 -10.70
N VAL A 93 -9.47 -9.54 -11.20
CA VAL A 93 -8.10 -9.24 -10.75
C VAL A 93 -8.06 -8.00 -9.88
N ILE A 94 -7.39 -8.09 -8.73
CA ILE A 94 -7.00 -6.97 -7.88
C ILE A 94 -5.48 -6.81 -8.02
N ASP A 95 -5.07 -5.74 -8.72
CA ASP A 95 -3.68 -5.48 -9.09
C ASP A 95 -2.99 -4.51 -8.13
N LEU A 96 -1.87 -4.94 -7.54
CA LEU A 96 -1.05 -4.15 -6.64
C LEU A 96 0.24 -3.63 -7.31
N SER A 97 0.43 -3.89 -8.61
CA SER A 97 1.67 -3.50 -9.31
C SER A 97 1.77 -2.00 -9.58
N GLY A 98 0.63 -1.33 -9.66
CA GLY A 98 0.50 0.07 -10.07
C GLY A 98 0.51 0.28 -11.59
N LEU A 99 0.66 -0.77 -12.40
CA LEU A 99 0.66 -0.69 -13.87
C LEU A 99 -0.62 -0.05 -14.39
N PHE A 100 -1.76 -0.42 -13.82
CA PHE A 100 -3.09 0.01 -14.25
C PHE A 100 -3.68 1.14 -13.41
N ALA A 101 -2.91 1.68 -12.44
CA ALA A 101 -3.42 2.65 -11.48
C ALA A 101 -4.04 3.90 -12.12
N LEU A 102 -3.46 4.39 -13.21
CA LEU A 102 -3.91 5.61 -13.89
C LEU A 102 -4.72 5.35 -15.17
N GLU A 103 -5.00 4.07 -15.51
CA GLU A 103 -5.87 3.74 -16.64
C GLU A 103 -7.30 4.23 -16.39
N PRO A 104 -7.93 4.97 -17.34
CA PRO A 104 -9.23 5.61 -17.10
C PRO A 104 -10.38 4.62 -16.84
N ASP A 105 -10.29 3.42 -17.40
CA ASP A 105 -11.31 2.36 -17.34
C ASP A 105 -11.05 1.34 -16.22
N VAL A 106 -10.03 1.56 -15.39
CA VAL A 106 -9.71 0.73 -14.22
C VAL A 106 -9.94 1.53 -12.94
N PRO A 107 -10.84 1.11 -12.04
CA PRO A 107 -11.02 1.78 -10.76
C PRO A 107 -9.76 1.64 -9.89
N LEU A 108 -9.30 2.76 -9.32
CA LEU A 108 -8.24 2.84 -8.34
C LEU A 108 -8.86 3.06 -6.97
N VAL A 109 -8.70 2.11 -6.04
CA VAL A 109 -9.55 2.05 -4.86
C VAL A 109 -8.76 2.06 -3.55
N VAL A 110 -9.12 3.00 -2.66
CA VAL A 110 -8.86 2.92 -1.21
C VAL A 110 -10.21 2.59 -0.55
N PRO A 111 -10.36 1.43 0.09
CA PRO A 111 -11.67 0.88 0.49
C PRO A 111 -12.55 1.82 1.32
N ASP A 112 -11.93 2.63 2.19
CA ASP A 112 -12.65 3.52 3.09
C ASP A 112 -12.83 4.95 2.53
N VAL A 113 -12.23 5.23 1.37
CA VAL A 113 -12.24 6.58 0.75
C VAL A 113 -13.21 6.66 -0.40
N ASN A 114 -13.09 5.75 -1.38
CA ASN A 114 -13.87 5.77 -2.61
C ASN A 114 -14.49 4.41 -3.00
N PRO A 115 -15.14 3.67 -2.09
CA PRO A 115 -15.72 2.35 -2.41
C PRO A 115 -16.79 2.41 -3.51
N PHE A 116 -17.39 3.58 -3.74
CA PHE A 116 -18.44 3.78 -4.73
C PHE A 116 -17.98 3.55 -6.19
N VAL A 117 -16.65 3.56 -6.47
CA VAL A 117 -16.13 3.26 -7.82
C VAL A 117 -15.91 1.75 -8.03
N LEU A 118 -16.11 0.91 -7.02
CA LEU A 118 -15.89 -0.54 -7.14
C LEU A 118 -16.71 -1.17 -8.27
N GLY A 119 -17.94 -0.70 -8.51
CA GLY A 119 -18.80 -1.19 -9.58
C GLY A 119 -18.20 -1.12 -11.00
N ASP A 120 -17.22 -0.25 -11.20
CA ASP A 120 -16.51 -0.07 -12.47
C ASP A 120 -15.53 -1.21 -12.80
N TYR A 121 -15.30 -2.16 -11.85
CA TYR A 121 -14.53 -3.38 -12.14
C TYR A 121 -15.03 -4.12 -13.38
N ARG A 122 -16.33 -4.02 -13.67
CA ARG A 122 -16.99 -4.66 -14.81
C ARG A 122 -16.44 -4.20 -16.17
N ASN A 123 -15.77 -3.06 -16.23
CA ASN A 123 -15.19 -2.58 -17.49
C ASN A 123 -14.12 -3.53 -18.01
N ARG A 124 -13.29 -4.08 -17.09
CA ARG A 124 -12.13 -4.94 -17.45
C ARG A 124 -11.94 -6.15 -16.54
N ASN A 125 -12.87 -6.47 -15.64
CA ASN A 125 -12.66 -7.42 -14.54
C ASN A 125 -11.35 -7.13 -13.76
N LEU A 126 -11.04 -5.86 -13.58
CA LEU A 126 -9.77 -5.40 -13.02
C LEU A 126 -10.00 -4.23 -12.07
N ILE A 127 -9.33 -4.26 -10.93
CA ILE A 127 -9.25 -3.17 -9.94
C ILE A 127 -7.78 -2.93 -9.62
N ALA A 128 -7.38 -1.68 -9.54
CA ALA A 128 -6.04 -1.29 -9.11
C ALA A 128 -6.04 -0.87 -7.62
N VAL A 129 -5.01 -1.31 -6.89
CA VAL A 129 -4.68 -0.85 -5.53
C VAL A 129 -3.64 0.26 -5.65
N PRO A 130 -3.82 1.40 -4.98
CA PRO A 130 -2.84 2.48 -5.05
C PRO A 130 -1.53 2.12 -4.35
N ASN A 131 -0.51 2.94 -4.56
CA ASN A 131 0.74 2.89 -3.81
C ASN A 131 0.46 2.93 -2.30
N SER A 132 1.26 2.22 -1.52
CA SER A 132 1.14 2.18 -0.06
C SER A 132 1.23 3.57 0.60
N LEU A 133 2.02 4.50 0.05
CA LEU A 133 2.08 5.90 0.51
C LEU A 133 0.76 6.65 0.26
N THR A 134 0.15 6.45 -0.91
CA THR A 134 -1.15 7.02 -1.26
C THR A 134 -2.25 6.43 -0.39
N SER A 135 -2.26 5.11 -0.21
CA SER A 135 -3.23 4.41 0.65
C SER A 135 -3.14 4.91 2.10
N GLN A 136 -1.92 5.02 2.65
CA GLN A 136 -1.69 5.54 3.99
C GLN A 136 -2.19 6.97 4.13
N LEU A 137 -1.83 7.85 3.19
CA LEU A 137 -2.21 9.26 3.20
C LEU A 137 -3.73 9.43 3.17
N LEU A 138 -4.38 8.81 2.19
CA LEU A 138 -5.81 9.03 1.99
C LEU A 138 -6.68 8.38 3.06
N THR A 139 -6.27 7.23 3.61
CA THR A 139 -6.94 6.64 4.79
C THR A 139 -6.82 7.57 6.00
N ALA A 140 -5.64 8.16 6.25
CA ALA A 140 -5.48 9.14 7.33
C ALA A 140 -6.34 10.40 7.11
N LEU A 141 -6.42 10.88 5.88
CA LEU A 141 -7.12 12.12 5.55
C LEU A 141 -8.65 11.99 5.52
N LYS A 142 -9.18 10.79 5.24
CA LYS A 142 -10.62 10.58 5.06
C LYS A 142 -11.47 11.14 6.20
N PRO A 143 -11.20 10.85 7.50
CA PRO A 143 -11.96 11.41 8.59
C PRO A 143 -11.92 12.96 8.65
N LEU A 144 -10.78 13.57 8.31
CA LEU A 144 -10.63 15.02 8.28
C LEU A 144 -11.38 15.66 7.11
N ILE A 145 -11.34 15.00 5.94
CA ILE A 145 -12.08 15.44 4.74
C ILE A 145 -13.58 15.41 5.02
N ASP A 146 -14.09 14.35 5.64
CA ASP A 146 -15.51 14.24 6.00
C ASP A 146 -15.94 15.31 7.01
N GLN A 147 -15.02 15.70 7.89
CA GLN A 147 -15.29 16.69 8.92
C GLN A 147 -15.25 18.15 8.39
N GLY A 148 -14.26 18.50 7.59
CA GLY A 148 -13.97 19.89 7.21
C GLY A 148 -13.86 20.19 5.71
N GLY A 149 -13.99 19.17 4.85
CA GLY A 149 -13.62 19.29 3.42
C GLY A 149 -12.12 19.36 3.24
N LEU A 150 -11.67 19.44 2.01
CA LEU A 150 -10.25 19.47 1.64
C LEU A 150 -9.93 20.70 0.81
N SER A 151 -8.97 21.52 1.24
CA SER A 151 -8.44 22.67 0.51
C SER A 151 -7.05 22.34 -0.06
N ARG A 152 -6.12 21.91 0.80
CA ARG A 152 -4.73 21.63 0.41
C ARG A 152 -4.09 20.56 1.27
N ILE A 153 -3.15 19.82 0.69
CA ILE A 153 -2.31 18.83 1.36
C ILE A 153 -0.83 19.15 1.11
N SER A 154 -0.01 19.07 2.16
CA SER A 154 1.44 18.94 2.02
C SER A 154 1.88 17.70 2.79
N VAL A 155 2.64 16.81 2.15
CA VAL A 155 3.10 15.58 2.78
C VAL A 155 4.58 15.34 2.52
N THR A 156 5.32 15.06 3.58
CA THR A 156 6.68 14.52 3.48
C THR A 156 6.65 13.05 3.87
N ASN A 157 7.06 12.20 2.93
CA ASN A 157 7.05 10.76 3.06
C ASN A 157 8.46 10.24 3.38
N LEU A 158 8.57 9.41 4.40
CA LEU A 158 9.78 8.67 4.75
C LEU A 158 9.61 7.22 4.28
N LEU A 159 10.19 6.93 3.11
CA LEU A 159 10.10 5.64 2.44
C LEU A 159 11.02 4.63 3.12
N SER A 160 10.52 3.51 3.60
CA SER A 160 11.32 2.39 4.10
C SER A 160 11.95 1.59 2.96
N ALA A 161 13.02 0.82 3.25
CA ALA A 161 13.70 -0.02 2.26
C ALA A 161 12.74 -1.04 1.60
N SER A 162 11.81 -1.61 2.37
CA SER A 162 10.82 -2.56 1.86
C SER A 162 9.90 -1.98 0.77
N GLY A 163 9.73 -0.65 0.71
CA GLY A 163 9.02 0.03 -0.38
C GLY A 163 9.67 -0.15 -1.75
N GLN A 164 10.97 -0.44 -1.79
CA GLN A 164 11.72 -0.78 -3.01
C GLN A 164 11.99 -2.29 -3.14
N GLY A 165 11.35 -3.11 -2.31
CA GLY A 165 11.39 -4.56 -2.38
C GLY A 165 12.56 -5.21 -1.60
N LYS A 166 12.62 -6.55 -1.67
CA LYS A 166 13.56 -7.36 -0.89
C LYS A 166 15.02 -6.98 -1.10
N LYS A 167 15.41 -6.68 -2.34
CA LYS A 167 16.81 -6.30 -2.65
C LYS A 167 17.24 -5.03 -1.89
N ALA A 168 16.35 -4.08 -1.72
CA ALA A 168 16.64 -2.87 -0.95
C ALA A 168 16.78 -3.15 0.55
N VAL A 169 15.95 -4.04 1.08
CA VAL A 169 16.06 -4.52 2.48
C VAL A 169 17.39 -5.21 2.72
N ASP A 170 17.78 -6.15 1.82
CA ASP A 170 19.05 -6.87 1.89
C ASP A 170 20.25 -5.91 1.76
N ALA A 171 20.17 -4.91 0.89
CA ALA A 171 21.20 -3.89 0.72
C ALA A 171 21.39 -3.04 1.98
N LEU A 172 20.30 -2.56 2.59
CA LEU A 172 20.37 -1.80 3.86
C LEU A 172 20.99 -2.64 4.97
N ALA A 173 20.61 -3.91 5.09
CA ALA A 173 21.19 -4.84 6.07
C ALA A 173 22.68 -5.06 5.82
N GLY A 174 23.07 -5.27 4.56
CA GLY A 174 24.46 -5.43 4.14
C GLY A 174 25.31 -4.19 4.43
N GLN A 175 24.82 -2.98 4.09
CA GLN A 175 25.49 -1.72 4.40
C GLN A 175 25.69 -1.56 5.92
N SER A 176 24.65 -1.83 6.70
CA SER A 176 24.68 -1.72 8.16
C SER A 176 25.74 -2.65 8.76
N ALA A 177 25.75 -3.90 8.33
CA ALA A 177 26.75 -4.87 8.80
C ALA A 177 28.18 -4.49 8.41
N LYS A 178 28.42 -4.04 7.18
CA LYS A 178 29.74 -3.57 6.73
C LYS A 178 30.23 -2.41 7.58
N LEU A 179 29.43 -1.37 7.74
CA LEU A 179 29.82 -0.17 8.49
C LEU A 179 30.13 -0.46 9.97
N LEU A 180 29.32 -1.30 10.62
CA LEU A 180 29.57 -1.72 12.02
C LEU A 180 30.86 -2.52 12.18
N ASN A 181 31.35 -3.16 11.12
CA ASN A 181 32.62 -3.89 11.09
C ASN A 181 33.79 -3.08 10.48
N GLY A 182 33.60 -1.79 10.22
CA GLY A 182 34.64 -0.94 9.62
C GLY A 182 34.97 -1.26 8.18
N ILE A 183 34.06 -1.95 7.47
CA ILE A 183 34.22 -2.31 6.06
C ILE A 183 33.53 -1.24 5.19
N PRO A 184 34.17 -0.73 4.13
CA PRO A 184 33.54 0.24 3.24
C PRO A 184 32.37 -0.38 2.45
N ILE A 185 31.41 0.46 2.06
CA ILE A 185 30.31 0.10 1.18
C ILE A 185 30.81 0.07 -0.26
N ASP A 186 30.32 -0.88 -1.07
CA ASP A 186 30.68 -0.98 -2.47
C ASP A 186 30.08 0.19 -3.27
N GLU A 187 30.81 0.63 -4.33
CA GLU A 187 30.35 1.72 -5.19
C GLU A 187 29.09 1.35 -5.99
N ASP A 188 28.93 0.07 -6.34
CA ASP A 188 27.79 -0.48 -7.10
C ASP A 188 26.63 -0.95 -6.17
N ASP A 189 26.52 -0.42 -4.95
CA ASP A 189 25.43 -0.76 -4.03
C ASP A 189 24.05 -0.37 -4.59
N PHE A 190 23.03 -1.11 -4.20
CA PHE A 190 21.63 -0.93 -4.65
C PHE A 190 21.15 0.53 -4.64
N PHE A 191 21.51 1.28 -3.59
CA PHE A 191 21.10 2.68 -3.45
C PHE A 191 22.06 3.67 -4.15
N GLY A 192 23.18 3.21 -4.71
CA GLY A 192 24.22 4.04 -5.30
C GLY A 192 24.94 4.96 -4.30
N ARG A 193 24.52 4.94 -3.05
CA ARG A 193 25.08 5.70 -1.92
C ARG A 193 24.78 5.02 -0.59
N GLN A 194 25.50 5.43 0.45
CA GLN A 194 25.21 4.96 1.80
C GLN A 194 23.82 5.41 2.24
N LEU A 195 22.94 4.43 2.51
CA LEU A 195 21.66 4.62 3.17
C LEU A 195 21.74 4.30 4.67
N ALA A 196 22.49 3.25 5.07
CA ALA A 196 22.63 2.88 6.46
C ALA A 196 23.14 4.08 7.30
N PHE A 197 22.38 4.43 8.35
CA PHE A 197 22.63 5.60 9.22
C PHE A 197 22.55 6.96 8.49
N ASN A 198 21.81 7.05 7.37
CA ASN A 198 21.70 8.23 6.54
C ASN A 198 20.31 8.34 5.93
N MET A 199 19.94 9.48 5.38
CA MET A 199 18.72 9.69 4.59
C MET A 199 19.11 10.15 3.18
N LEU A 200 18.40 9.65 2.17
CA LEU A 200 18.69 10.00 0.79
C LEU A 200 17.49 10.68 0.14
N PRO A 201 17.65 11.87 -0.47
CA PRO A 201 16.62 12.42 -1.34
C PRO A 201 16.50 11.54 -2.57
N LEU A 202 15.31 11.41 -3.12
CA LEU A 202 15.10 10.80 -4.42
C LEU A 202 15.47 11.82 -5.51
N LEU A 203 16.12 11.34 -6.55
CA LEU A 203 16.52 12.20 -7.65
C LEU A 203 15.38 12.33 -8.66
N PRO A 204 15.14 13.52 -9.21
CA PRO A 204 14.19 13.69 -10.29
C PRO A 204 14.69 13.00 -11.56
N ASP A 205 13.75 12.55 -12.37
CA ASP A 205 13.99 12.00 -13.69
C ASP A 205 14.41 13.10 -14.70
N ARG A 206 14.50 12.73 -15.99
CA ARG A 206 14.87 13.67 -17.05
C ARG A 206 13.82 14.77 -17.29
N GLU A 207 12.60 14.55 -16.85
CA GLU A 207 11.49 15.50 -16.94
C GLU A 207 11.42 16.43 -15.71
N GLY A 208 12.31 16.21 -14.74
CA GLY A 208 12.42 17.01 -13.51
C GLY A 208 11.41 16.62 -12.43
N SER A 209 10.83 15.42 -12.49
CA SER A 209 9.93 14.90 -11.47
C SER A 209 10.49 13.68 -10.76
N VAL A 210 10.12 13.52 -9.48
CA VAL A 210 10.38 12.31 -8.71
C VAL A 210 9.19 11.36 -8.88
N HIS A 211 9.47 10.15 -9.36
CA HIS A 211 8.42 9.18 -9.73
C HIS A 211 7.42 8.94 -8.59
N GLU A 212 7.90 8.71 -7.38
CA GLU A 212 7.04 8.44 -6.21
C GLU A 212 6.17 9.65 -5.84
N GLU A 213 6.71 10.87 -5.95
CA GLU A 213 5.96 12.10 -5.68
C GLU A 213 4.85 12.32 -6.70
N ARG A 214 5.16 12.15 -8.00
CA ARG A 214 4.18 12.23 -9.09
C ARG A 214 3.07 11.20 -8.88
N ARG A 215 3.43 9.97 -8.55
CA ARG A 215 2.49 8.88 -8.34
C ARG A 215 1.50 9.19 -7.22
N ILE A 216 1.96 9.71 -6.07
CA ILE A 216 1.08 10.11 -4.96
C ILE A 216 0.09 11.18 -5.42
N VAL A 217 0.56 12.19 -6.16
CA VAL A 217 -0.28 13.29 -6.66
C VAL A 217 -1.35 12.78 -7.62
N ASP A 218 -0.95 11.99 -8.63
CA ASP A 218 -1.85 11.53 -9.68
C ASP A 218 -2.87 10.51 -9.15
N GLU A 219 -2.43 9.57 -8.29
CA GLU A 219 -3.32 8.62 -7.62
C GLU A 219 -4.31 9.33 -6.68
N ALA A 220 -3.86 10.30 -5.87
CA ALA A 220 -4.74 11.05 -4.98
C ALA A 220 -5.82 11.82 -5.75
N ARG A 221 -5.46 12.47 -6.86
CA ARG A 221 -6.42 13.17 -7.75
C ARG A 221 -7.46 12.20 -8.31
N LYS A 222 -7.03 11.05 -8.81
CA LYS A 222 -7.92 10.03 -9.35
C LYS A 222 -8.87 9.48 -8.28
N ILE A 223 -8.36 9.13 -7.10
CA ILE A 223 -9.16 8.55 -6.01
C ILE A 223 -10.18 9.57 -5.46
N LEU A 224 -9.76 10.82 -5.27
CA LEU A 224 -10.64 11.89 -4.77
C LEU A 224 -11.48 12.53 -5.87
N GLN A 225 -11.30 12.14 -7.15
CA GLN A 225 -11.99 12.68 -8.31
C GLN A 225 -11.86 14.22 -8.40
N ASP A 226 -10.67 14.74 -8.10
CA ASP A 226 -10.36 16.16 -8.11
C ASP A 226 -9.04 16.44 -8.83
N ASP A 227 -9.10 16.77 -10.11
CA ASP A 227 -7.92 17.12 -10.93
C ASP A 227 -7.28 18.45 -10.49
N GLY A 228 -8.03 19.28 -9.78
CA GLY A 228 -7.57 20.57 -9.25
C GLY A 228 -6.97 20.49 -7.85
N LEU A 229 -6.93 19.30 -7.24
CA LEU A 229 -6.42 19.08 -5.88
C LEU A 229 -5.04 19.71 -5.69
N MET A 230 -4.93 20.61 -4.73
CA MET A 230 -3.67 21.22 -4.32
C MET A 230 -2.94 20.28 -3.37
N ILE A 231 -2.03 19.48 -3.93
CA ILE A 231 -1.22 18.53 -3.18
C ILE A 231 0.26 18.71 -3.49
N SER A 232 1.09 18.82 -2.44
CA SER A 232 2.54 18.83 -2.51
C SER A 232 3.05 17.59 -1.80
N ALA A 233 3.73 16.70 -2.52
CA ALA A 233 4.34 15.50 -1.99
C ALA A 233 5.85 15.58 -2.13
N SER A 234 6.57 15.22 -1.06
CA SER A 234 8.01 15.00 -1.07
C SER A 234 8.30 13.60 -0.55
N VAL A 235 9.31 12.93 -1.12
CA VAL A 235 9.70 11.58 -0.70
C VAL A 235 11.19 11.52 -0.40
N VAL A 236 11.52 10.94 0.76
CA VAL A 236 12.88 10.73 1.23
C VAL A 236 13.05 9.25 1.59
N GLN A 237 14.12 8.63 1.09
CA GLN A 237 14.48 7.27 1.48
C GLN A 237 15.06 7.28 2.89
N SER A 238 14.42 6.58 3.82
CA SER A 238 14.84 6.45 5.21
C SER A 238 15.59 5.13 5.47
N PRO A 239 16.50 5.06 6.45
CA PRO A 239 17.27 3.87 6.78
C PRO A 239 16.49 2.91 7.70
N VAL A 240 15.24 2.67 7.36
CA VAL A 240 14.32 1.78 8.07
C VAL A 240 13.94 0.62 7.15
N PHE A 241 13.87 -0.59 7.69
CA PHE A 241 13.58 -1.78 6.89
C PHE A 241 12.13 -1.82 6.43
N TYR A 242 11.17 -1.68 7.33
CA TYR A 242 9.72 -1.77 7.09
C TYR A 242 8.99 -0.62 7.75
N GLY A 243 7.82 -0.32 7.20
CA GLY A 243 6.95 0.75 7.69
C GLY A 243 7.30 2.11 7.08
N HIS A 244 6.33 2.71 6.41
CA HIS A 244 6.44 4.09 5.94
C HIS A 244 6.03 5.06 7.03
N ALA A 245 6.55 6.28 6.97
CA ALA A 245 6.09 7.37 7.81
C ALA A 245 5.76 8.59 6.97
N GLN A 246 4.81 9.39 7.46
CA GLN A 246 4.40 10.62 6.80
C GLN A 246 4.25 11.75 7.81
N MET A 247 4.83 12.90 7.50
CA MET A 247 4.49 14.17 8.13
C MET A 247 3.50 14.88 7.21
N VAL A 248 2.29 15.11 7.69
CA VAL A 248 1.19 15.65 6.88
C VAL A 248 0.76 17.00 7.44
N SER A 249 0.62 17.98 6.54
CA SER A 249 -0.08 19.24 6.79
C SER A 249 -1.37 19.25 5.96
N PHE A 250 -2.50 19.30 6.62
CA PHE A 250 -3.83 19.28 6.02
C PHE A 250 -4.53 20.62 6.24
N GLU A 251 -5.00 21.22 5.16
CA GLU A 251 -5.81 22.43 5.20
C GLU A 251 -7.24 22.10 4.78
N ALA A 252 -8.16 22.28 5.71
CA ALA A 252 -9.58 22.06 5.47
C ALA A 252 -10.24 23.29 4.82
N MET A 253 -11.34 23.09 4.09
CA MET A 253 -12.20 24.19 3.63
C MET A 253 -12.83 24.93 4.83
N ARG A 254 -13.17 24.22 5.89
CA ARG A 254 -13.58 24.74 7.18
C ARG A 254 -12.46 24.49 8.20
N PRO A 255 -11.84 25.52 8.76
CA PRO A 255 -10.79 25.35 9.76
C PRO A 255 -11.20 24.38 10.88
N LEU A 256 -10.29 23.49 11.23
CA LEU A 256 -10.48 22.49 12.30
C LEU A 256 -9.55 22.80 13.47
N ALA A 257 -10.04 22.60 14.70
CA ALA A 257 -9.18 22.54 15.86
C ALA A 257 -8.49 21.16 15.94
N ALA A 258 -7.31 21.11 16.56
CA ALA A 258 -6.60 19.85 16.77
C ALA A 258 -7.44 18.79 17.52
N GLU A 259 -8.26 19.21 18.46
CA GLU A 259 -9.20 18.32 19.19
C GLU A 259 -10.25 17.73 18.25
N GLU A 260 -10.84 18.55 17.35
CA GLU A 260 -11.79 18.05 16.34
C GLU A 260 -11.12 17.03 15.39
N ALA A 261 -9.86 17.27 15.03
CA ALA A 261 -9.08 16.34 14.20
C ALA A 261 -8.80 15.02 14.95
N ARG A 262 -8.42 15.09 16.22
CA ARG A 262 -8.23 13.90 17.07
C ARG A 262 -9.53 13.08 17.18
N ASP A 263 -10.64 13.74 17.45
CA ASP A 263 -11.97 13.09 17.49
C ASP A 263 -12.34 12.46 16.14
N ALA A 264 -11.98 13.09 15.03
CA ALA A 264 -12.20 12.52 13.71
C ALA A 264 -11.39 11.24 13.50
N PHE A 265 -10.11 11.21 13.88
CA PHE A 265 -9.26 10.02 13.76
C PHE A 265 -9.77 8.82 14.56
N THR A 266 -10.37 9.03 15.74
CA THR A 266 -10.94 7.92 16.54
C THR A 266 -12.10 7.20 15.86
N ARG A 267 -12.71 7.80 14.84
CA ARG A 267 -13.80 7.19 14.05
C ARG A 267 -13.31 6.35 12.87
N GLY A 268 -12.02 6.44 12.52
CA GLY A 268 -11.43 5.65 11.45
C GLY A 268 -11.27 4.18 11.84
N GLU A 269 -11.82 3.25 11.06
CA GLU A 269 -11.83 1.82 11.38
C GLU A 269 -10.42 1.24 11.56
N ASP A 270 -9.50 1.58 10.67
CA ASP A 270 -8.15 1.06 10.66
C ASP A 270 -7.13 2.06 11.25
N ILE A 271 -7.59 3.10 11.94
CA ILE A 271 -6.75 4.13 12.56
C ILE A 271 -6.57 3.84 14.05
N GLU A 272 -5.33 3.94 14.51
CA GLU A 272 -4.94 3.91 15.91
C GLU A 272 -4.32 5.27 16.27
N LEU A 273 -5.03 6.02 17.12
CA LEU A 273 -4.56 7.34 17.54
C LEU A 273 -3.78 7.23 18.86
N SER A 274 -2.54 7.72 18.86
CA SER A 274 -1.72 7.79 20.07
C SER A 274 -2.32 8.74 21.11
N GLU A 275 -2.07 8.45 22.39
CA GLU A 275 -2.40 9.34 23.49
C GLU A 275 -1.67 10.68 23.38
N GLU A 276 -2.14 11.68 24.10
CA GLU A 276 -1.50 13.00 24.11
C GLU A 276 -0.11 12.90 24.73
N GLY A 277 0.90 13.41 24.02
CA GLY A 277 2.31 13.34 24.46
C GLY A 277 3.04 12.07 24.01
N GLU A 278 2.33 11.11 23.38
CA GLU A 278 2.92 9.93 22.76
C GLU A 278 2.92 10.04 21.23
N PHE A 279 3.77 9.25 20.59
CA PHE A 279 3.88 9.20 19.12
C PHE A 279 4.24 7.80 18.63
N PRO A 280 3.69 7.38 17.49
CA PRO A 280 4.04 6.10 16.91
C PRO A 280 5.34 6.18 16.11
N THR A 281 6.02 5.04 15.99
CA THR A 281 7.27 4.90 15.24
C THR A 281 7.14 3.84 14.14
N GLN A 282 7.95 3.96 13.08
CA GLN A 282 8.00 3.00 11.98
C GLN A 282 8.34 1.59 12.47
N VAL A 283 9.29 1.48 13.41
CA VAL A 283 9.81 0.19 13.89
C VAL A 283 8.95 -0.40 14.99
N GLY A 284 8.51 0.44 15.95
CA GLY A 284 7.79 -0.03 17.14
C GLY A 284 6.31 -0.30 16.88
N ASP A 285 5.69 0.51 16.02
CA ASP A 285 4.23 0.54 15.90
C ASP A 285 3.73 0.14 14.51
N ALA A 286 4.47 0.46 13.43
CA ALA A 286 4.04 0.15 12.08
C ALA A 286 4.43 -1.27 11.65
N SER A 287 5.70 -1.66 11.82
CA SER A 287 6.22 -2.92 11.29
C SER A 287 5.45 -4.14 11.81
N GLY A 288 4.85 -4.91 10.89
CA GLY A 288 4.03 -6.07 11.20
C GLY A 288 2.60 -5.77 11.64
N ASN A 289 2.20 -4.48 11.73
CA ASN A 289 0.85 -4.07 12.10
C ASN A 289 -0.03 -3.83 10.85
N ALA A 290 -1.27 -4.24 10.90
CA ALA A 290 -2.26 -3.99 9.84
C ALA A 290 -3.07 -2.70 10.07
N ARG A 291 -2.69 -1.85 11.03
CA ARG A 291 -3.36 -0.58 11.34
C ARG A 291 -2.48 0.61 10.99
N LEU A 292 -3.12 1.73 10.73
CA LEU A 292 -2.49 3.04 10.55
C LEU A 292 -2.39 3.74 11.91
N SER A 293 -1.18 3.97 12.40
CA SER A 293 -0.96 4.67 13.65
C SER A 293 -0.73 6.16 13.41
N ILE A 294 -1.45 7.01 14.13
CA ILE A 294 -1.40 8.48 14.03
C ILE A 294 -1.03 9.08 15.39
N GLY A 295 -0.16 10.09 15.37
CA GLY A 295 0.22 10.87 16.55
C GLY A 295 0.62 12.29 16.23
N CYS A 296 1.08 13.03 17.22
CA CYS A 296 1.55 14.41 17.08
C CYS A 296 0.53 15.37 16.43
N VAL A 297 -0.76 15.18 16.69
CA VAL A 297 -1.83 15.99 16.09
C VAL A 297 -1.88 17.36 16.75
N HIS A 298 -1.69 18.42 15.95
CA HIS A 298 -1.74 19.80 16.42
C HIS A 298 -2.08 20.78 15.30
N ASN A 299 -2.51 21.99 15.64
CA ASN A 299 -2.57 23.10 14.68
C ASN A 299 -1.17 23.61 14.40
N ASP A 300 -0.86 23.93 13.15
CA ASP A 300 0.44 24.50 12.77
C ASP A 300 0.67 25.84 13.45
N TYR A 301 1.89 26.08 13.94
CA TYR A 301 2.22 27.28 14.68
C TYR A 301 2.17 28.56 13.80
N GLY A 302 2.63 28.45 12.55
CA GLY A 302 2.69 29.57 11.61
C GLY A 302 1.41 29.71 10.74
N MET A 303 0.66 28.64 10.59
CA MET A 303 -0.59 28.52 9.81
C MET A 303 -1.66 27.83 10.64
N PRO A 304 -2.28 28.52 11.61
CA PRO A 304 -3.18 27.88 12.60
C PRO A 304 -4.42 27.19 12.01
N GLU A 305 -4.78 27.49 10.78
CA GLU A 305 -5.85 26.83 10.02
C GLU A 305 -5.47 25.44 9.52
N GLN A 306 -4.18 25.07 9.57
CA GLN A 306 -3.70 23.76 9.17
C GLN A 306 -3.58 22.82 10.35
N ILE A 307 -3.98 21.57 10.13
CA ILE A 307 -3.70 20.45 11.02
C ILE A 307 -2.43 19.76 10.57
N GLN A 308 -1.49 19.62 11.50
CA GLN A 308 -0.32 18.78 11.31
C GLN A 308 -0.46 17.49 12.11
N PHE A 309 0.00 16.38 11.53
CA PHE A 309 0.07 15.10 12.21
C PHE A 309 1.18 14.23 11.63
N TRP A 310 1.58 13.27 12.42
CA TRP A 310 2.51 12.21 12.05
C TRP A 310 1.75 10.90 11.89
N SER A 311 2.03 10.13 10.84
CA SER A 311 1.46 8.80 10.65
C SER A 311 2.52 7.78 10.29
N VAL A 312 2.34 6.54 10.75
CA VAL A 312 3.17 5.39 10.37
C VAL A 312 2.28 4.20 10.04
N ALA A 313 2.66 3.43 9.01
CA ALA A 313 1.96 2.21 8.63
C ALA A 313 2.92 1.20 8.00
N ASP A 314 2.65 -0.08 8.17
CA ASP A 314 3.36 -1.14 7.44
C ASP A 314 2.94 -1.10 5.97
N ASN A 315 3.90 -0.82 5.09
CA ASN A 315 3.63 -0.70 3.66
C ASN A 315 3.24 -2.03 3.00
N VAL A 316 3.65 -3.16 3.59
CA VAL A 316 3.33 -4.50 3.09
C VAL A 316 1.97 -4.96 3.61
N ARG A 317 1.76 -4.91 4.94
CA ARG A 317 0.52 -5.40 5.56
C ARG A 317 -0.64 -4.41 5.39
N PHE A 318 -0.47 -3.16 5.84
CA PHE A 318 -1.53 -2.15 5.75
C PHE A 318 -1.70 -1.66 4.32
N GLY A 319 -0.62 -1.10 3.71
CA GLY A 319 -0.68 -0.42 2.42
C GLY A 319 -0.90 -1.36 1.23
N GLY A 320 -0.50 -2.63 1.35
CA GLY A 320 -0.64 -3.66 0.31
C GLY A 320 -1.76 -4.65 0.62
N ALA A 321 -1.48 -5.60 1.51
CA ALA A 321 -2.35 -6.77 1.74
C ALA A 321 -3.73 -6.39 2.26
N LEU A 322 -3.82 -5.55 3.30
CA LEU A 322 -5.11 -5.16 3.88
C LEU A 322 -5.98 -4.40 2.88
N MET A 323 -5.41 -3.45 2.12
CA MET A 323 -6.17 -2.71 1.11
C MET A 323 -6.78 -3.64 0.07
N ALA A 324 -5.99 -4.58 -0.45
CA ALA A 324 -6.46 -5.53 -1.45
C ALA A 324 -7.54 -6.49 -0.90
N VAL A 325 -7.37 -6.99 0.33
CA VAL A 325 -8.35 -7.90 0.95
C VAL A 325 -9.65 -7.16 1.28
N LYS A 326 -9.61 -5.92 1.80
CA LYS A 326 -10.81 -5.10 2.04
C LYS A 326 -11.56 -4.78 0.74
N ILE A 327 -10.85 -4.55 -0.37
CA ILE A 327 -11.46 -4.42 -1.70
C ILE A 327 -12.23 -5.70 -2.05
N ALA A 328 -11.60 -6.87 -1.87
CA ALA A 328 -12.24 -8.15 -2.15
C ALA A 328 -13.47 -8.42 -1.27
N GLU A 329 -13.40 -8.10 0.04
CA GLU A 329 -14.52 -8.20 0.97
C GLU A 329 -15.71 -7.37 0.51
N LYS A 330 -15.49 -6.08 0.21
CA LYS A 330 -16.55 -5.18 -0.28
C LYS A 330 -17.14 -5.64 -1.62
N LEU A 331 -16.32 -6.19 -2.52
CA LEU A 331 -16.81 -6.75 -3.78
C LEU A 331 -17.75 -7.93 -3.55
N ILE A 332 -17.38 -8.85 -2.67
CA ILE A 332 -18.21 -10.03 -2.37
C ILE A 332 -19.50 -9.59 -1.67
N GLU A 333 -19.44 -8.65 -0.76
CA GLU A 333 -20.61 -8.19 -0.01
C GLU A 333 -21.60 -7.40 -0.87
N GLU A 334 -21.13 -6.60 -1.81
CA GLU A 334 -21.95 -5.59 -2.48
C GLU A 334 -22.20 -5.91 -3.98
N TYR A 335 -21.31 -6.65 -4.65
CA TYR A 335 -21.32 -6.76 -6.11
C TYR A 335 -21.30 -8.19 -6.67
N LEU A 336 -20.80 -9.16 -5.90
CA LEU A 336 -20.64 -10.54 -6.34
C LEU A 336 -21.59 -11.46 -5.56
N TYR A 337 -22.81 -11.62 -6.07
CA TYR A 337 -23.87 -12.47 -5.48
C TYR A 337 -23.90 -13.85 -6.11
#